data_861274c386cc15a7b213c7fb8d056f21
#
_entry.id   861274c386cc15a7b213c7fb8d056f21
#
_cell.length_a   1.000
_cell.length_b   1.000
_cell.length_c   1.000
_cell.angle_alpha   90.00
_cell.angle_beta   90.00
_cell.angle_gamma   90.00
#
_symmetry.space_group_name_H-M   'P 1'
#
loop_
_entity.id
_entity.type
_entity.pdbx_description
1 polymer ?
#
loop_
_entity_poly.entity_id
_entity_poly.type
_entity_poly.pdbx_seq_one_letter_code
_entity_poly.pdbx_strand_id
1 'polypeptide(L)'
;MKALIPQETYRQISDISLDYLINDKNIKGIIFDFDGTLLIKRQIPEGTINFIKNAKSKNLKIAILSNNIYVNPIFVEQLEIKTTKKFAFKPLKKPFLDLANAMNLPPENIAVIGNNRIADIYGANKAKMYSIYIQD
;
A
#
# COMPACT_ATOMS: atom_id res chain seq x y z
N MET A 1 0.19 13.15 -17.54
CA MET A 1 0.68 13.91 -16.39
C MET A 1 1.50 13.01 -15.49
N LYS A 2 2.68 13.50 -15.09
CA LYS A 2 3.62 12.70 -14.29
C LYS A 2 3.01 12.14 -13.00
N ALA A 3 2.10 12.89 -12.36
CA ALA A 3 1.49 12.45 -11.10
C ALA A 3 0.59 11.21 -11.23
N LEU A 4 0.20 10.85 -12.46
CA LEU A 4 -0.61 9.66 -12.72
C LEU A 4 0.23 8.45 -13.13
N ILE A 5 1.55 8.62 -13.23
CA ILE A 5 2.46 7.56 -13.67
C ILE A 5 3.07 6.87 -12.44
N PRO A 6 2.86 5.56 -12.27
CA PRO A 6 3.48 4.84 -11.16
C PRO A 6 4.98 4.63 -11.40
N GLN A 7 5.75 4.45 -10.32
CA GLN A 7 7.13 4.06 -10.43
C GLN A 7 7.28 2.62 -10.91
N GLU A 8 6.34 1.74 -10.53
CA GLU A 8 6.34 0.35 -10.97
C GLU A 8 4.91 -0.12 -11.22
N THR A 9 4.75 -1.10 -12.11
CA THR A 9 3.46 -1.70 -12.42
C THR A 9 3.59 -3.20 -12.42
N TYR A 10 2.67 -3.89 -11.76
CA TYR A 10 2.63 -5.35 -11.71
C TYR A 10 1.19 -5.83 -11.87
N ARG A 11 1.02 -7.11 -12.20
CA ARG A 11 -0.31 -7.73 -12.25
C ARG A 11 -0.76 -8.22 -10.89
N GLN A 12 0.17 -8.61 -10.04
CA GLN A 12 -0.15 -9.10 -8.70
C GLN A 12 0.94 -8.72 -7.72
N ILE A 13 0.54 -8.62 -6.46
CA ILE A 13 1.45 -8.18 -5.38
C ILE A 13 2.66 -9.12 -5.26
N SER A 14 2.46 -10.42 -5.44
CA SER A 14 3.54 -11.41 -5.31
C SER A 14 4.67 -11.25 -6.34
N ASP A 15 4.45 -10.47 -7.40
CA ASP A 15 5.51 -10.20 -8.39
C ASP A 15 6.46 -9.09 -7.95
N ILE A 16 6.13 -8.34 -6.92
CA ILE A 16 6.95 -7.23 -6.43
C ILE A 16 8.18 -7.77 -5.70
N SER A 17 9.34 -7.21 -6.00
CA SER A 17 10.59 -7.56 -5.30
C SER A 17 10.75 -6.72 -4.04
N LEU A 18 10.62 -7.33 -2.87
CA LEU A 18 10.85 -6.67 -1.59
C LEU A 18 12.32 -6.24 -1.45
N ASP A 19 13.25 -7.08 -1.92
CA ASP A 19 14.68 -6.76 -1.83
C ASP A 19 15.01 -5.50 -2.64
N TYR A 20 14.41 -5.34 -3.82
CA TYR A 20 14.60 -4.14 -4.62
C TYR A 20 14.05 -2.90 -3.90
N LEU A 21 12.85 -3.01 -3.34
CA LEU A 21 12.25 -1.89 -2.60
C LEU A 21 13.12 -1.50 -1.40
N ILE A 22 13.61 -2.47 -0.65
CA ILE A 22 14.40 -2.21 0.56
C ILE A 22 15.78 -1.69 0.22
N ASN A 23 16.49 -2.37 -0.67
CA ASN A 23 17.91 -2.10 -0.91
C ASN A 23 18.14 -0.96 -1.89
N ASP A 24 17.31 -0.87 -2.94
CA ASP A 24 17.51 0.12 -4.01
C ASP A 24 16.67 1.38 -3.82
N LYS A 25 15.47 1.25 -3.22
CA LYS A 25 14.56 2.38 -3.04
C LYS A 25 14.44 2.84 -1.59
N ASN A 26 15.14 2.20 -0.69
CA ASN A 26 15.18 2.57 0.72
C ASN A 26 13.78 2.60 1.36
N ILE A 27 12.92 1.68 0.95
CA ILE A 27 11.56 1.57 1.49
C ILE A 27 11.61 0.90 2.87
N LYS A 28 10.90 1.49 3.81
CA LYS A 28 10.81 1.01 5.20
C LYS A 28 9.38 0.77 5.64
N GLY A 29 8.41 1.17 4.84
CA GLY A 29 7.01 0.94 5.10
C GLY A 29 6.20 0.84 3.83
N ILE A 30 5.06 0.15 3.90
CA ILE A 30 4.17 -0.04 2.76
C ILE A 30 2.74 0.29 3.19
N ILE A 31 2.08 1.11 2.37
CA ILE A 31 0.65 1.40 2.50
C ILE A 31 -0.07 0.64 1.39
N PHE A 32 -1.06 -0.17 1.75
CA PHE A 32 -1.88 -0.92 0.80
C PHE A 32 -3.27 -0.33 0.70
N ASP A 33 -3.77 -0.20 -0.53
CA ASP A 33 -5.20 -0.11 -0.76
C ASP A 33 -5.84 -1.46 -0.43
N PHE A 34 -7.13 -1.48 -0.09
CA PHE A 34 -7.77 -2.72 0.34
C PHE A 34 -8.55 -3.40 -0.79
N ASP A 35 -9.66 -2.81 -1.23
CA ASP A 35 -10.51 -3.44 -2.25
C ASP A 35 -9.84 -3.43 -3.63
N GLY A 36 -9.76 -4.62 -4.24
CA GLY A 36 -9.12 -4.78 -5.54
C GLY A 36 -7.60 -4.87 -5.49
N THR A 37 -7.00 -4.69 -4.32
CA THR A 37 -5.55 -4.78 -4.12
C THR A 37 -5.22 -5.92 -3.16
N LEU A 38 -5.57 -5.80 -1.89
CA LEU A 38 -5.43 -6.88 -0.92
C LEU A 38 -6.57 -7.89 -1.06
N LEU A 39 -7.80 -7.40 -1.12
CA LEU A 39 -9.00 -8.22 -1.24
C LEU A 39 -9.39 -8.32 -2.71
N ILE A 40 -9.34 -9.53 -3.26
CA ILE A 40 -9.68 -9.81 -4.66
C ILE A 40 -10.72 -10.93 -4.69
N LYS A 41 -11.88 -10.67 -5.32
CA LYS A 41 -12.96 -11.64 -5.43
C LYS A 41 -13.31 -12.25 -4.06
N ARG A 42 -13.46 -11.38 -3.06
CA ARG A 42 -13.89 -11.72 -1.71
C ARG A 42 -12.90 -12.53 -0.90
N GLN A 43 -11.65 -12.62 -1.33
CA GLN A 43 -10.61 -13.29 -0.54
C GLN A 43 -9.26 -12.61 -0.75
N ILE A 44 -8.32 -12.93 0.13
CA ILE A 44 -6.96 -12.43 0.02
C ILE A 44 -6.12 -13.54 -0.62
N PRO A 45 -5.50 -13.29 -1.78
CA PRO A 45 -4.66 -14.30 -2.43
C PRO A 45 -3.54 -14.77 -1.51
N GLU A 46 -3.20 -16.05 -1.61
CA GLU A 46 -2.13 -16.62 -0.79
C GLU A 46 -0.80 -15.92 -1.03
N GLY A 47 -0.52 -15.56 -2.27
CA GLY A 47 0.69 -14.82 -2.60
C GLY A 47 0.77 -13.47 -1.90
N THR A 48 -0.37 -12.81 -1.71
CA THR A 48 -0.45 -11.55 -0.97
C THR A 48 -0.19 -11.77 0.52
N ILE A 49 -0.75 -12.82 1.09
CA ILE A 49 -0.51 -13.17 2.50
C ILE A 49 0.98 -13.41 2.73
N ASN A 50 1.60 -14.18 1.84
CA ASN A 50 3.02 -14.49 1.95
C ASN A 50 3.89 -13.25 1.76
N PHE A 51 3.51 -12.36 0.82
CA PHE A 51 4.23 -11.12 0.60
C PHE A 51 4.24 -10.26 1.88
N ILE A 52 3.09 -10.13 2.53
CA ILE A 52 2.98 -9.33 3.75
C ILE A 52 3.77 -9.97 4.90
N LYS A 53 3.71 -11.29 5.04
CA LYS A 53 4.53 -11.99 6.05
C LYS A 53 6.01 -11.73 5.82
N ASN A 54 6.47 -11.83 4.57
CA ASN A 54 7.86 -11.57 4.23
C ASN A 54 8.26 -10.12 4.50
N ALA A 55 7.38 -9.18 4.16
CA ALA A 55 7.62 -7.76 4.42
C ALA A 55 7.81 -7.51 5.92
N LYS A 56 6.94 -8.09 6.74
CA LYS A 56 7.02 -7.95 8.20
C LYS A 56 8.31 -8.59 8.74
N SER A 57 8.70 -9.75 8.21
CA SER A 57 9.94 -10.42 8.64
C SER A 57 11.18 -9.59 8.31
N LYS A 58 11.08 -8.67 7.36
CA LYS A 58 12.15 -7.74 7.00
C LYS A 58 11.99 -6.39 7.70
N ASN A 59 11.15 -6.33 8.72
CA ASN A 59 10.91 -5.16 9.55
C ASN A 59 10.24 -3.98 8.82
N LEU A 60 9.54 -4.24 7.72
CA LEU A 60 8.74 -3.22 7.07
C LEU A 60 7.47 -2.96 7.88
N LYS A 61 7.13 -1.69 8.02
CA LYS A 61 5.86 -1.29 8.65
C LYS A 61 4.76 -1.37 7.59
N ILE A 62 3.59 -1.88 7.98
CA ILE A 62 2.48 -2.10 7.05
C ILE A 62 1.25 -1.36 7.52
N ALA A 63 0.55 -0.70 6.59
CA ALA A 63 -0.69 -0.01 6.87
C ALA A 63 -1.67 -0.19 5.71
N ILE A 64 -2.95 -0.02 5.99
CA ILE A 64 -4.03 -0.03 4.99
C ILE A 64 -4.62 1.37 4.90
N LEU A 65 -4.85 1.85 3.69
CA LEU A 65 -5.51 3.12 3.41
C LEU A 65 -6.65 2.90 2.44
N SER A 66 -7.90 3.04 2.91
CA SER A 66 -9.09 2.76 2.11
C SER A 66 -10.04 3.94 2.07
N ASN A 67 -10.66 4.19 0.90
CA ASN A 67 -11.74 5.16 0.79
C ASN A 67 -13.06 4.61 1.30
N ASN A 68 -13.17 3.30 1.49
CA ASN A 68 -14.40 2.69 1.98
C ASN A 68 -14.59 2.96 3.46
N ILE A 69 -15.87 3.06 3.86
CA ILE A 69 -16.24 3.22 5.27
C ILE A 69 -15.95 1.93 6.03
N TYR A 70 -16.07 0.79 5.36
CA TYR A 70 -15.94 -0.51 5.98
C TYR A 70 -14.78 -1.31 5.38
N VAL A 71 -13.88 -1.74 6.23
CA VAL A 71 -12.83 -2.71 5.90
C VAL A 71 -13.04 -3.87 6.86
N ASN A 72 -13.34 -5.07 6.33
CA ASN A 72 -13.71 -6.20 7.16
C ASN A 72 -12.58 -6.57 8.14
N PRO A 73 -12.84 -6.49 9.46
CA PRO A 73 -11.82 -6.77 10.47
C PRO A 73 -11.22 -8.17 10.39
N ILE A 74 -11.98 -9.15 9.90
CA ILE A 74 -11.49 -10.53 9.78
C ILE A 74 -10.25 -10.58 8.87
N PHE A 75 -10.27 -9.85 7.74
CA PHE A 75 -9.13 -9.81 6.83
C PHE A 75 -7.95 -9.05 7.42
N VAL A 76 -8.24 -7.96 8.14
CA VAL A 76 -7.19 -7.17 8.79
C VAL A 76 -6.48 -8.02 9.85
N GLU A 77 -7.23 -8.78 10.64
CA GLU A 77 -6.67 -9.71 11.62
C GLU A 77 -5.88 -10.84 10.96
N GLN A 78 -6.41 -11.38 9.86
CA GLN A 78 -5.72 -12.44 9.11
C GLN A 78 -4.34 -11.99 8.65
N LEU A 79 -4.21 -10.74 8.24
CA LEU A 79 -2.95 -10.16 7.78
C LEU A 79 -2.11 -9.62 8.93
N GLU A 80 -2.68 -9.54 10.12
CA GLU A 80 -2.03 -8.98 11.31
C GLU A 80 -1.52 -7.55 11.05
N ILE A 81 -2.36 -6.74 10.43
CA ILE A 81 -2.06 -5.33 10.17
C ILE A 81 -2.73 -4.48 11.24
N LYS A 82 -1.92 -3.69 11.96
CA LYS A 82 -2.39 -2.91 13.10
C LYS A 82 -2.87 -1.51 12.74
N THR A 83 -2.38 -0.95 11.64
CA THR A 83 -2.68 0.42 11.24
C THR A 83 -3.57 0.42 10.01
N THR A 84 -4.80 0.91 10.18
CA THR A 84 -5.79 0.99 9.10
C THR A 84 -6.48 2.34 9.17
N LYS A 85 -6.52 3.06 8.04
CA LYS A 85 -7.28 4.31 7.90
C LYS A 85 -8.38 4.08 6.87
N LYS A 86 -9.63 4.16 7.34
CA LYS A 86 -10.83 4.01 6.51
C LYS A 86 -11.40 5.37 6.17
N PHE A 87 -12.28 5.42 5.16
CA PHE A 87 -12.98 6.63 4.75
C PHE A 87 -11.98 7.78 4.53
N ALA A 88 -10.95 7.50 3.77
CA ALA A 88 -9.73 8.30 3.78
C ALA A 88 -9.75 9.51 2.84
N PHE A 89 -10.67 9.56 1.88
CA PHE A 89 -10.72 10.63 0.87
C PHE A 89 -9.46 10.70 -0.01
N LYS A 90 -8.94 9.53 -0.44
CA LYS A 90 -7.91 9.53 -1.48
C LYS A 90 -8.50 10.14 -2.76
N PRO A 91 -7.79 10.91 -3.56
CA PRO A 91 -6.33 11.09 -3.59
C PRO A 91 -5.81 12.30 -2.82
N LEU A 92 -6.53 12.85 -1.87
CA LEU A 92 -5.99 13.93 -1.04
C LEU A 92 -4.71 13.42 -0.38
N LYS A 93 -3.67 14.26 -0.35
CA LYS A 93 -2.39 13.82 0.21
C LYS A 93 -2.41 13.70 1.74
N LYS A 94 -3.32 14.41 2.42
CA LYS A 94 -3.37 14.41 3.88
C LYS A 94 -3.49 13.00 4.48
N PRO A 95 -4.41 12.10 4.03
CA PRO A 95 -4.48 10.76 4.61
C PRO A 95 -3.19 9.96 4.44
N PHE A 96 -2.47 10.14 3.32
CA PHE A 96 -1.17 9.49 3.14
C PHE A 96 -0.16 10.03 4.15
N LEU A 97 -0.12 11.34 4.34
CA LEU A 97 0.80 11.96 5.28
C LEU A 97 0.44 11.63 6.73
N ASP A 98 -0.83 11.50 7.05
CA ASP A 98 -1.28 11.06 8.38
C ASP A 98 -0.77 9.65 8.69
N LEU A 99 -0.81 8.74 7.70
CA LEU A 99 -0.26 7.40 7.89
C LEU A 99 1.27 7.42 8.01
N ALA A 100 1.95 8.25 7.24
CA ALA A 100 3.40 8.40 7.37
C ALA A 100 3.77 8.80 8.81
N ASN A 101 3.03 9.75 9.38
CA ASN A 101 3.23 10.15 10.78
C ASN A 101 2.96 9.00 11.74
N ALA A 102 1.88 8.25 11.53
CA ALA A 102 1.54 7.10 12.37
C ALA A 102 2.60 6.01 12.27
N MET A 103 3.22 5.84 11.11
CA MET A 103 4.29 4.87 10.89
C MET A 103 5.65 5.41 11.35
N ASN A 104 5.73 6.68 11.67
CA ASN A 104 6.97 7.36 12.05
C ASN A 104 8.04 7.23 10.96
N LEU A 105 7.63 7.43 9.72
CA LEU A 105 8.51 7.36 8.54
C LEU A 105 8.31 8.60 7.66
N PRO A 106 9.39 9.11 7.04
CA PRO A 106 9.22 10.13 6.02
C PRO A 106 8.57 9.54 4.77
N PRO A 107 7.80 10.34 4.01
CA PRO A 107 7.10 9.83 2.83
C PRO A 107 7.99 9.10 1.82
N GLU A 108 9.20 9.57 1.58
CA GLU A 108 10.10 8.96 0.61
C GLU A 108 10.54 7.53 0.99
N ASN A 109 10.34 7.13 2.23
CA ASN A 109 10.64 5.76 2.68
C ASN A 109 9.41 4.85 2.67
N ILE A 110 8.30 5.31 2.10
CA ILE A 110 7.04 4.56 2.06
C ILE A 110 6.65 4.27 0.62
N ALA A 111 6.31 3.01 0.34
CA ALA A 111 5.70 2.60 -0.92
C ALA A 111 4.19 2.50 -0.75
N VAL A 112 3.44 2.91 -1.76
CA VAL A 112 1.98 2.74 -1.81
C VAL A 112 1.66 1.76 -2.91
N ILE A 113 0.92 0.71 -2.58
CA ILE A 113 0.50 -0.32 -3.52
C ILE A 113 -1.01 -0.24 -3.68
N GLY A 114 -1.48 -0.01 -4.89
CA GLY A 114 -2.90 0.12 -5.16
C GLY A 114 -3.29 -0.14 -6.60
N ASN A 115 -4.59 -0.27 -6.83
CA ASN A 115 -5.14 -0.60 -8.14
C ASN A 115 -5.90 0.55 -8.81
N ASN A 116 -5.88 1.73 -8.23
CA ASN A 116 -6.59 2.89 -8.76
C ASN A 116 -5.60 4.01 -9.06
N ARG A 117 -5.51 4.39 -10.35
CA ARG A 117 -4.54 5.42 -10.76
C ARG A 117 -4.78 6.77 -10.10
N ILE A 118 -6.03 7.13 -9.87
CA ILE A 118 -6.35 8.42 -9.27
C ILE A 118 -6.24 8.34 -7.75
N ALA A 119 -6.97 7.43 -7.13
CA ALA A 119 -7.00 7.35 -5.67
C ALA A 119 -5.63 7.01 -5.09
N ASP A 120 -4.95 6.00 -5.65
CA ASP A 120 -3.73 5.45 -5.05
C ASP A 120 -2.47 6.05 -5.64
N ILE A 121 -2.32 6.04 -6.97
CA ILE A 121 -1.07 6.44 -7.62
C ILE A 121 -0.90 7.95 -7.60
N TYR A 122 -1.90 8.68 -8.05
CA TYR A 122 -1.86 10.14 -8.02
C TYR A 122 -1.71 10.64 -6.58
N GLY A 123 -2.48 10.06 -5.64
CA GLY A 123 -2.39 10.42 -4.22
C GLY A 123 -1.01 10.18 -3.64
N ALA A 124 -0.43 9.00 -3.92
CA ALA A 124 0.91 8.66 -3.46
C ALA A 124 1.96 9.60 -4.03
N ASN A 125 1.89 9.87 -5.34
CA ASN A 125 2.84 10.76 -6.01
C ASN A 125 2.76 12.17 -5.45
N LYS A 126 1.56 12.68 -5.18
CA LYS A 126 1.37 13.99 -4.56
C LYS A 126 1.95 14.04 -3.16
N ALA A 127 1.88 12.94 -2.43
CA ALA A 127 2.44 12.84 -1.09
C ALA A 127 3.94 12.54 -1.06
N LYS A 128 4.57 12.44 -2.24
CA LYS A 128 6.01 12.12 -2.39
C LYS A 128 6.36 10.72 -1.90
N MET A 129 5.43 9.79 -2.04
CA MET A 129 5.64 8.38 -1.75
C MET A 129 5.93 7.60 -3.03
N TYR A 130 6.51 6.42 -2.89
CA TYR A 130 6.85 5.55 -4.01
C TYR A 130 5.61 4.76 -4.46
N SER A 131 5.13 5.02 -5.66
CA SER A 131 3.85 4.45 -6.10
C SER A 131 4.03 3.18 -6.92
N ILE A 132 3.26 2.14 -6.58
CA ILE A 132 3.25 0.85 -7.27
C ILE A 132 1.81 0.53 -7.65
N TYR A 133 1.59 0.34 -8.95
CA TYR A 133 0.27 0.10 -9.51
C TYR A 133 0.05 -1.39 -9.75
N ILE A 134 -1.07 -1.92 -9.26
CA ILE A 134 -1.48 -3.30 -9.54
C ILE A 134 -2.54 -3.24 -10.62
N GLN A 135 -2.20 -3.80 -11.77
CA GLN A 135 -3.02 -3.78 -12.97
C GLN A 135 -3.64 -5.15 -13.19
N ASP A 136 -4.94 -5.24 -13.18
CA ASP A 136 -5.64 -6.49 -13.48
C ASP A 136 -5.56 -6.85 -14.97
#